data_df03761ed07de9052b034563eafdd552
#
_entry.id   df03761ed07de9052b034563eafdd552
#
_cell.length_a   1.000
_cell.length_b   1.000
_cell.length_c   1.000
_cell.angle_alpha   90.00
_cell.angle_beta   90.00
_cell.angle_gamma   90.00
#
_symmetry.space_group_name_H-M   'P 1'
#
loop_
_entity.id
_entity.type
_entity.pdbx_description
1 polymer ?
#
loop_
_entity_poly.entity_id
_entity_poly.type
_entity_poly.pdbx_seq_one_letter_code
_entity_poly.pdbx_strand_id
1 'polypeptide(L)'
;MHAHSMERPSSRSVKAPFAGETFSSNGVTSTFSQRDGHFIVRTDGPEGVLRDFDVAYTFGAYPLQQYLIATSAGRLQSFGVAWDARPAPAGQRWFQVDAGAAPRDVLHWTSRSQNWNVMCADCHSTNVRKNYRADGDRYETAFTDINVACEACHGAGSRHVAWAREDKRGADNGLAPIRGADGAWWTRDAATGIAHRDRPRTSSVEIEMCARCHSNRAQLTDNVETGRPLADSYRPSLLDEGLYFADGQIDGEVYEYGSFLQSRMYANGVTCSDCHEPHKPELSTRPDESCGRCHAPAKFATPAHHHHAERSAGSSCVSCHMPSRTYMTIDVRRDHSFRVPRPDLTVKIGTPNSCTSCHANKPASWAVANVTQWFGSARASQPHYGEALAAGRLLANDAPNKLLATVADATVPAIVRATAVSLLGRWIDDRSGPILERSTHDPDALVRLAAIDVLAMLRDPRRLSAATALLMDPVRAVRIEAARALGTNLEEWTAVQRFNGDTAAAHVNLGTMHAERGDVEAARREYEVAQRLEPDFVPAAASLADLYRAQGQDDAGERVLREALTRTPEVPTLHYALGLLLARRNDRPAAIVELRRAVDLAPGDQTLRDTLALALANR
;
A
#
# COMPACT_ATOMS: atom_id res chain seq x y z
N MET A 1 19.57 2.73 -15.93
CA MET A 1 19.35 1.76 -14.85
C MET A 1 18.64 2.46 -13.71
N HIS A 2 17.60 1.88 -13.17
CA HIS A 2 16.96 2.37 -11.95
C HIS A 2 18.01 2.40 -10.82
N ALA A 3 18.00 3.45 -10.00
CA ALA A 3 19.06 3.75 -9.03
C ALA A 3 19.13 2.81 -7.80
N HIS A 4 18.32 1.77 -7.77
CA HIS A 4 18.31 0.78 -6.69
C HIS A 4 19.36 -0.29 -6.95
N SER A 5 20.62 -0.01 -6.61
CA SER A 5 21.67 -1.01 -6.76
C SER A 5 21.62 -1.98 -5.57
N MET A 6 21.31 -3.23 -5.87
CA MET A 6 21.56 -4.35 -4.96
C MET A 6 22.81 -5.08 -5.45
N GLU A 7 23.78 -5.26 -4.55
CA GLU A 7 25.05 -5.92 -4.87
C GLU A 7 25.49 -6.82 -3.72
N ARG A 8 26.30 -7.83 -4.05
CA ARG A 8 27.05 -8.53 -3.01
C ARG A 8 28.01 -7.56 -2.32
N PRO A 9 28.20 -7.65 -0.99
CA PRO A 9 29.05 -6.73 -0.26
C PRO A 9 30.50 -6.83 -0.77
N SER A 10 31.11 -5.67 -0.98
CA SER A 10 32.50 -5.52 -1.36
C SER A 10 33.00 -4.13 -0.91
N SER A 11 34.28 -3.91 -0.91
CA SER A 11 34.86 -2.58 -0.63
C SER A 11 34.36 -1.49 -1.60
N ARG A 12 33.83 -1.86 -2.75
CA ARG A 12 33.26 -0.94 -3.75
C ARG A 12 31.78 -0.66 -3.49
N SER A 13 31.00 -1.69 -3.14
CA SER A 13 29.54 -1.57 -2.99
C SER A 13 29.12 -1.04 -1.61
N VAL A 14 29.85 -1.38 -0.55
CA VAL A 14 29.55 -0.91 0.82
C VAL A 14 29.99 0.54 0.98
N LYS A 15 29.07 1.41 1.41
CA LYS A 15 29.30 2.85 1.61
C LYS A 15 29.69 3.21 3.04
N ALA A 16 29.23 2.41 4.00
CA ALA A 16 29.56 2.60 5.41
C ALA A 16 30.96 2.08 5.76
N PRO A 17 31.63 2.65 6.74
CA PRO A 17 32.80 2.04 7.32
C PRO A 17 32.39 0.83 8.18
N PHE A 18 32.92 -0.36 7.89
CA PHE A 18 32.76 -1.56 8.72
C PHE A 18 34.07 -1.83 9.47
N ALA A 19 34.52 -0.86 10.27
CA ALA A 19 35.81 -0.89 10.95
C ALA A 19 35.68 -1.01 12.50
N GLY A 20 34.54 -1.52 12.97
CA GLY A 20 34.26 -1.72 14.39
C GLY A 20 33.36 -0.64 14.98
N GLU A 21 32.74 0.21 14.16
CA GLU A 21 31.79 1.22 14.63
C GLU A 21 30.59 0.58 15.30
N THR A 22 29.99 1.34 16.23
CA THR A 22 28.79 0.95 16.95
C THR A 22 27.67 1.95 16.74
N PHE A 23 26.44 1.44 16.76
CA PHE A 23 25.23 2.25 16.78
C PHE A 23 24.25 1.67 17.79
N SER A 24 23.72 2.53 18.68
CA SER A 24 22.78 2.12 19.73
C SER A 24 21.40 2.70 19.45
N SER A 25 20.39 1.82 19.44
CA SER A 25 18.98 2.19 19.30
C SER A 25 18.13 1.21 20.09
N ASN A 26 17.10 1.70 20.78
CA ASN A 26 16.13 0.89 21.54
C ASN A 26 16.76 -0.14 22.52
N GLY A 27 17.86 0.25 23.15
CA GLY A 27 18.57 -0.60 24.12
C GLY A 27 19.46 -1.67 23.49
N VAL A 28 19.54 -1.74 22.17
CA VAL A 28 20.44 -2.64 21.43
C VAL A 28 21.61 -1.85 20.86
N THR A 29 22.83 -2.34 21.05
CA THR A 29 24.03 -1.82 20.43
C THR A 29 24.49 -2.77 19.34
N SER A 30 24.35 -2.32 18.08
CA SER A 30 24.87 -3.02 16.91
C SER A 30 26.32 -2.63 16.65
N THR A 31 27.15 -3.58 16.23
CA THR A 31 28.56 -3.35 15.83
C THR A 31 28.77 -3.79 14.40
N PHE A 32 29.45 -2.95 13.62
CA PHE A 32 29.70 -3.16 12.18
C PHE A 32 31.19 -3.41 11.97
N SER A 33 31.54 -4.59 11.48
CA SER A 33 32.93 -5.00 11.33
C SER A 33 33.17 -5.79 10.05
N GLN A 34 34.42 -5.83 9.60
CA GLN A 34 34.84 -6.71 8.51
C GLN A 34 35.81 -7.75 9.04
N ARG A 35 35.60 -9.04 8.66
CA ARG A 35 36.44 -10.15 9.06
C ARG A 35 36.57 -11.13 7.87
N ASP A 36 37.78 -11.43 7.48
CA ASP A 36 38.09 -12.38 6.38
C ASP A 36 37.35 -12.07 5.06
N GLY A 37 37.16 -10.77 4.77
CA GLY A 37 36.43 -10.31 3.57
C GLY A 37 34.91 -10.27 3.72
N HIS A 38 34.35 -10.73 4.85
CA HIS A 38 32.94 -10.68 5.19
C HIS A 38 32.57 -9.40 5.93
N PHE A 39 31.46 -8.79 5.56
CA PHE A 39 30.85 -7.67 6.29
C PHE A 39 29.88 -8.23 7.32
N ILE A 40 30.11 -7.95 8.58
CA ILE A 40 29.42 -8.56 9.72
C ILE A 40 28.72 -7.48 10.53
N VAL A 41 27.45 -7.74 10.84
CA VAL A 41 26.67 -6.98 11.82
C VAL A 41 26.46 -7.86 13.06
N ARG A 42 27.00 -7.42 14.21
CA ARG A 42 26.69 -8.01 15.51
C ARG A 42 25.52 -7.25 16.11
N THR A 43 24.38 -7.90 16.23
CA THR A 43 23.13 -7.31 16.72
C THR A 43 22.24 -8.37 17.38
N ASP A 44 21.07 -7.97 17.88
CA ASP A 44 20.11 -8.91 18.45
C ASP A 44 19.42 -9.77 17.41
N GLY A 45 19.15 -11.00 17.76
CA GLY A 45 18.31 -11.92 17.01
C GLY A 45 16.85 -11.90 17.50
N PRO A 46 16.00 -12.82 17.01
CA PRO A 46 14.57 -12.87 17.37
C PRO A 46 14.32 -13.12 18.88
N GLU A 47 15.31 -13.70 19.59
CA GLU A 47 15.24 -13.89 21.04
C GLU A 47 15.86 -12.74 21.85
N GLY A 48 16.32 -11.65 21.21
CA GLY A 48 17.00 -10.55 21.85
C GLY A 48 18.46 -10.82 22.21
N VAL A 49 19.04 -11.94 21.75
CA VAL A 49 20.44 -12.29 22.02
C VAL A 49 21.35 -11.77 20.92
N LEU A 50 22.43 -11.08 21.32
CA LEU A 50 23.42 -10.56 20.37
C LEU A 50 24.17 -11.68 19.67
N ARG A 51 24.17 -11.66 18.34
CA ARG A 51 24.86 -12.61 17.45
C ARG A 51 25.52 -11.88 16.28
N ASP A 52 26.50 -12.53 15.66
CA ASP A 52 27.11 -12.07 14.42
C ASP A 52 26.27 -12.57 13.25
N PHE A 53 25.98 -11.65 12.31
CA PHE A 53 25.24 -11.93 11.08
C PHE A 53 26.02 -11.43 9.87
N ASP A 54 26.12 -12.26 8.83
CA ASP A 54 26.72 -11.87 7.56
C ASP A 54 25.79 -11.01 6.74
N VAL A 55 26.30 -9.93 6.18
CA VAL A 55 25.59 -9.12 5.19
C VAL A 55 25.62 -9.86 3.86
N ALA A 56 24.46 -10.28 3.38
CA ALA A 56 24.31 -10.99 2.12
C ALA A 56 24.32 -10.06 0.90
N TYR A 57 23.67 -8.88 1.04
CA TYR A 57 23.59 -7.87 0.00
C TYR A 57 23.56 -6.47 0.60
N THR A 58 24.12 -5.50 -0.15
CA THR A 58 23.83 -4.07 0.02
C THR A 58 22.56 -3.73 -0.74
N PHE A 59 21.80 -2.73 -0.28
CA PHE A 59 20.55 -2.31 -0.83
C PHE A 59 20.46 -0.78 -0.86
N GLY A 60 20.42 -0.21 -2.06
CA GLY A 60 20.54 1.23 -2.26
C GLY A 60 21.98 1.74 -2.17
N ALA A 61 22.19 2.98 -2.59
CA ALA A 61 23.48 3.67 -2.54
C ALA A 61 23.36 5.13 -2.07
N TYR A 62 22.25 5.79 -2.32
CA TYR A 62 21.96 7.19 -1.99
C TYR A 62 20.45 7.43 -1.98
N PRO A 63 19.87 8.19 -1.02
CA PRO A 63 20.53 8.88 0.09
C PRO A 63 20.95 7.95 1.23
N LEU A 64 20.44 6.72 1.25
CA LEU A 64 20.73 5.70 2.25
C LEU A 64 21.17 4.39 1.62
N GLN A 65 21.92 3.60 2.39
CA GLN A 65 22.23 2.22 2.08
C GLN A 65 21.78 1.32 3.23
N GLN A 66 20.92 0.36 2.93
CA GLN A 66 20.51 -0.72 3.83
C GLN A 66 21.29 -2.00 3.55
N TYR A 67 21.10 -2.98 4.40
CA TYR A 67 21.78 -4.26 4.33
C TYR A 67 20.77 -5.39 4.45
N LEU A 68 20.92 -6.41 3.62
CA LEU A 68 20.14 -7.64 3.73
C LEU A 68 20.98 -8.69 4.43
N ILE A 69 20.38 -9.29 5.44
CA ILE A 69 20.97 -10.35 6.25
C ILE A 69 20.30 -11.68 5.90
N ALA A 70 21.11 -12.66 5.51
CA ALA A 70 20.61 -14.01 5.31
C ALA A 70 20.31 -14.69 6.65
N THR A 71 19.12 -15.22 6.77
CA THR A 71 18.69 -16.00 7.94
C THR A 71 18.28 -17.41 7.54
N SER A 72 17.76 -18.20 8.49
CA SER A 72 17.32 -19.57 8.21
C SER A 72 16.20 -19.64 7.18
N ALA A 73 16.01 -20.81 6.59
CA ALA A 73 14.91 -21.13 5.68
C ALA A 73 14.86 -20.23 4.40
N GLY A 74 16.02 -19.76 3.91
CA GLY A 74 16.13 -18.98 2.69
C GLY A 74 15.60 -17.55 2.78
N ARG A 75 15.37 -17.04 4.00
CA ARG A 75 14.94 -15.66 4.21
C ARG A 75 16.09 -14.68 4.10
N LEU A 76 15.84 -13.58 3.41
CA LEU A 76 16.67 -12.38 3.43
C LEU A 76 15.91 -11.30 4.21
N GLN A 77 16.49 -10.83 5.31
CA GLN A 77 15.87 -9.82 6.17
C GLN A 77 16.47 -8.45 5.92
N SER A 78 15.62 -7.45 5.75
CA SER A 78 16.03 -6.05 5.70
C SER A 78 16.42 -5.59 7.10
N PHE A 79 17.68 -5.20 7.27
CA PHE A 79 18.16 -4.74 8.57
C PHE A 79 17.66 -3.33 8.88
N GLY A 80 17.17 -3.09 10.08
CA GLY A 80 16.52 -1.84 10.49
C GLY A 80 17.49 -0.65 10.69
N VAL A 81 18.81 -0.88 10.66
CA VAL A 81 19.82 0.19 10.73
C VAL A 81 20.46 0.36 9.37
N ALA A 82 20.53 1.60 8.89
CA ALA A 82 21.08 1.96 7.59
C ALA A 82 22.21 2.98 7.71
N TRP A 83 22.95 3.14 6.62
CA TRP A 83 23.96 4.17 6.47
C TRP A 83 23.40 5.37 5.71
N ASP A 84 23.51 6.57 6.30
CA ASP A 84 23.20 7.84 5.64
C ASP A 84 24.38 8.21 4.73
N ALA A 85 24.22 8.00 3.44
CA ALA A 85 25.26 8.22 2.44
C ALA A 85 25.35 9.68 1.97
N ARG A 86 24.53 10.58 2.50
CA ARG A 86 24.59 12.01 2.17
C ARG A 86 25.92 12.61 2.65
N PRO A 87 26.42 13.70 2.03
CA PRO A 87 27.61 14.38 2.50
C PRO A 87 27.46 14.92 3.93
N ALA A 88 28.57 14.99 4.68
CA ALA A 88 28.62 15.71 5.95
C ALA A 88 28.29 17.22 5.74
N PRO A 89 27.66 17.91 6.70
CA PRO A 89 27.31 17.42 8.05
C PRO A 89 25.96 16.69 8.11
N ALA A 90 25.19 16.61 7.03
CA ALA A 90 23.83 16.05 7.03
C ALA A 90 23.81 14.52 7.16
N GLY A 91 24.80 13.84 6.59
CA GLY A 91 24.93 12.39 6.53
C GLY A 91 26.25 11.86 7.09
N GLN A 92 26.74 10.74 6.54
CA GLN A 92 27.94 10.00 6.95
C GLN A 92 27.81 9.46 8.38
N ARG A 93 26.66 8.79 8.64
CA ARG A 93 26.34 8.21 9.95
C ARG A 93 25.42 7.01 9.86
N TRP A 94 25.50 6.13 10.83
CA TRP A 94 24.48 5.12 11.06
C TRP A 94 23.20 5.75 11.61
N PHE A 95 22.05 5.23 11.21
CA PHE A 95 20.76 5.68 11.72
C PHE A 95 19.73 4.55 11.68
N GLN A 96 18.71 4.67 12.53
CA GLN A 96 17.55 3.76 12.51
C GLN A 96 16.57 4.20 11.42
N VAL A 97 16.20 3.27 10.53
CA VAL A 97 15.29 3.54 9.41
C VAL A 97 13.88 3.84 9.90
N ASP A 98 13.38 3.02 10.80
CA ASP A 98 12.07 3.15 11.43
C ASP A 98 12.21 3.47 12.92
N ALA A 99 11.07 3.59 13.63
CA ALA A 99 11.07 3.87 15.07
C ALA A 99 11.82 2.85 15.92
N GLY A 100 12.26 1.75 15.30
CA GLY A 100 12.92 0.61 15.93
C GLY A 100 11.93 -0.20 16.78
N ALA A 101 12.07 -1.50 16.76
CA ALA A 101 11.17 -2.40 17.45
C ALA A 101 11.93 -3.33 18.38
N ALA A 102 11.32 -3.69 19.50
CA ALA A 102 11.86 -4.67 20.43
C ALA A 102 11.85 -6.08 19.78
N PRO A 103 12.69 -7.01 20.24
CA PRO A 103 12.62 -8.40 19.81
C PRO A 103 11.19 -8.96 19.95
N ARG A 104 10.73 -9.70 18.95
CA ARG A 104 9.36 -10.24 18.79
C ARG A 104 8.27 -9.23 18.39
N ASP A 105 8.59 -7.95 18.26
CA ASP A 105 7.67 -6.99 17.65
C ASP A 105 7.49 -7.31 16.17
N VAL A 106 6.28 -7.03 15.62
CA VAL A 106 6.00 -7.26 14.20
C VAL A 106 6.87 -6.39 13.27
N LEU A 107 7.43 -5.29 13.77
CA LEU A 107 8.33 -4.40 13.05
C LEU A 107 9.81 -4.69 13.30
N HIS A 108 10.14 -5.66 14.18
CA HIS A 108 11.53 -6.04 14.42
C HIS A 108 12.17 -6.56 13.12
N TRP A 109 13.47 -6.28 12.90
CA TRP A 109 14.15 -6.62 11.65
C TRP A 109 14.13 -8.12 11.31
N THR A 110 13.94 -9.00 12.30
CA THR A 110 13.79 -10.45 12.09
C THR A 110 12.37 -10.91 11.80
N SER A 111 11.39 -10.00 11.83
CA SER A 111 9.98 -10.32 11.60
C SER A 111 9.65 -10.56 10.13
N ARG A 112 8.46 -11.11 9.86
CA ARG A 112 7.99 -11.30 8.47
C ARG A 112 7.80 -9.99 7.72
N SER A 113 7.46 -8.90 8.40
CA SER A 113 7.28 -7.58 7.79
C SER A 113 8.56 -7.01 7.19
N GLN A 114 9.74 -7.51 7.63
CA GLN A 114 11.05 -7.13 7.13
C GLN A 114 11.66 -8.16 6.17
N ASN A 115 10.87 -9.18 5.78
CA ASN A 115 11.34 -10.22 4.87
C ASN A 115 11.39 -9.70 3.43
N TRP A 116 12.60 -9.50 2.91
CA TRP A 116 12.85 -9.03 1.56
C TRP A 116 12.21 -9.90 0.47
N ASN A 117 12.17 -11.24 0.67
CA ASN A 117 11.63 -12.18 -0.31
C ASN A 117 10.19 -11.86 -0.76
N VAL A 118 9.41 -11.20 0.11
CA VAL A 118 8.00 -10.85 -0.14
C VAL A 118 7.71 -9.36 -0.14
N MET A 119 8.47 -8.58 0.64
CA MET A 119 8.18 -7.15 0.81
C MET A 119 8.93 -6.27 -0.20
N CYS A 120 10.10 -6.70 -0.67
CA CYS A 120 11.00 -5.83 -1.44
C CYS A 120 11.36 -6.41 -2.82
N ALA A 121 11.54 -7.74 -2.92
CA ALA A 121 12.12 -8.41 -4.07
C ALA A 121 11.43 -8.08 -5.39
N ASP A 122 10.10 -8.08 -5.41
CA ASP A 122 9.30 -7.89 -6.62
C ASP A 122 9.50 -6.50 -7.26
N CYS A 123 9.79 -5.47 -6.46
CA CYS A 123 10.08 -4.12 -6.94
C CYS A 123 11.57 -3.87 -7.21
N HIS A 124 12.45 -4.60 -6.52
CA HIS A 124 13.89 -4.34 -6.52
C HIS A 124 14.74 -5.33 -7.31
N SER A 125 14.11 -6.37 -7.87
CA SER A 125 14.78 -7.39 -8.70
C SER A 125 13.98 -7.69 -9.97
N THR A 126 14.52 -8.48 -10.86
CA THR A 126 13.92 -8.80 -12.16
C THR A 126 13.45 -10.24 -12.20
N ASN A 127 12.21 -10.46 -12.69
CA ASN A 127 11.59 -11.78 -12.86
C ASN A 127 11.63 -12.62 -11.57
N VAL A 128 11.22 -12.02 -10.47
CA VAL A 128 11.22 -12.66 -9.16
C VAL A 128 10.19 -13.79 -9.14
N ARG A 129 10.62 -14.96 -8.63
CA ARG A 129 9.78 -16.09 -8.28
C ARG A 129 9.93 -16.32 -6.79
N LYS A 130 8.85 -16.11 -6.04
CA LYS A 130 8.85 -16.26 -4.58
C LYS A 130 9.22 -17.67 -4.15
N ASN A 131 8.68 -18.69 -4.82
CA ASN A 131 8.93 -20.11 -4.59
C ASN A 131 8.86 -20.50 -3.08
N TYR A 132 7.83 -20.00 -2.40
CA TYR A 132 7.60 -20.36 -1.02
C TYR A 132 7.16 -21.83 -0.91
N ARG A 133 7.71 -22.54 0.09
CA ARG A 133 7.45 -23.93 0.41
C ARG A 133 6.82 -24.03 1.79
N ALA A 134 5.52 -24.28 1.83
CA ALA A 134 4.75 -24.37 3.08
C ALA A 134 5.15 -25.58 3.95
N ASP A 135 5.69 -26.66 3.36
CA ASP A 135 6.15 -27.88 4.05
C ASP A 135 7.36 -27.67 4.95
N GLY A 136 8.04 -26.55 4.86
CA GLY A 136 9.20 -26.22 5.71
C GLY A 136 9.26 -24.74 6.06
N ASP A 137 8.19 -23.97 5.83
CA ASP A 137 8.13 -22.51 5.99
C ASP A 137 9.40 -21.84 5.45
N ARG A 138 9.78 -22.16 4.20
CA ARG A 138 11.03 -21.74 3.59
C ARG A 138 10.82 -21.10 2.23
N TYR A 139 11.79 -20.27 1.83
CA TYR A 139 11.83 -19.61 0.54
C TYR A 139 12.95 -20.17 -0.33
N GLU A 140 12.63 -20.46 -1.59
CA GLU A 140 13.57 -20.81 -2.65
C GLU A 140 13.54 -19.70 -3.72
N THR A 141 13.50 -18.44 -3.27
CA THR A 141 13.31 -17.28 -4.14
C THR A 141 14.36 -17.22 -5.23
N ALA A 142 13.90 -17.10 -6.47
CA ALA A 142 14.73 -16.99 -7.66
C ALA A 142 14.44 -15.67 -8.39
N PHE A 143 15.44 -15.17 -9.09
CA PHE A 143 15.35 -13.98 -9.93
C PHE A 143 16.34 -14.09 -11.09
N THR A 144 16.09 -13.39 -12.19
CA THR A 144 17.04 -13.37 -13.32
C THR A 144 18.14 -12.33 -13.13
N ASP A 145 17.81 -11.23 -12.43
CA ASP A 145 18.78 -10.21 -11.99
C ASP A 145 18.38 -9.72 -10.60
N ILE A 146 19.35 -9.53 -9.72
CA ILE A 146 19.13 -8.98 -8.38
C ILE A 146 18.69 -7.51 -8.41
N ASN A 147 18.89 -6.83 -9.52
CA ASN A 147 18.50 -5.44 -9.76
C ASN A 147 17.32 -5.35 -10.74
N VAL A 148 16.79 -4.15 -10.91
CA VAL A 148 15.81 -3.82 -11.94
C VAL A 148 16.52 -3.69 -13.28
N ALA A 149 16.49 -4.77 -14.07
CA ALA A 149 17.06 -4.84 -15.42
C ALA A 149 16.01 -4.57 -16.50
N CYS A 150 16.42 -4.59 -17.77
CA CYS A 150 15.55 -4.27 -18.91
C CYS A 150 14.26 -5.09 -18.92
N GLU A 151 14.34 -6.38 -18.60
CA GLU A 151 13.20 -7.30 -18.62
C GLU A 151 12.16 -7.03 -17.55
N ALA A 152 12.50 -6.29 -16.47
CA ALA A 152 11.53 -5.88 -15.48
C ALA A 152 10.42 -4.99 -16.06
N CYS A 153 10.75 -4.19 -17.09
CA CYS A 153 9.82 -3.30 -17.77
C CYS A 153 9.41 -3.83 -19.15
N HIS A 154 10.39 -4.30 -19.94
CA HIS A 154 10.19 -4.66 -21.35
C HIS A 154 9.79 -6.11 -21.58
N GLY A 155 9.70 -6.92 -20.51
CA GLY A 155 9.46 -8.36 -20.62
C GLY A 155 10.66 -9.12 -21.20
N ALA A 156 10.45 -10.39 -21.59
CA ALA A 156 11.52 -11.27 -22.06
C ALA A 156 12.26 -10.71 -23.28
N GLY A 157 13.59 -10.55 -23.16
CA GLY A 157 14.44 -9.90 -24.16
C GLY A 157 14.92 -10.80 -25.31
N SER A 158 14.54 -12.08 -25.38
CA SER A 158 15.07 -13.02 -26.39
C SER A 158 14.82 -12.59 -27.84
N ARG A 159 13.62 -12.06 -28.14
CA ARG A 159 13.28 -11.51 -29.47
C ARG A 159 14.11 -10.27 -29.80
N HIS A 160 14.34 -9.41 -28.81
CA HIS A 160 15.18 -8.23 -28.97
C HIS A 160 16.64 -8.61 -29.24
N VAL A 161 17.17 -9.58 -28.52
CA VAL A 161 18.54 -10.09 -28.76
C VAL A 161 18.67 -10.71 -30.15
N ALA A 162 17.67 -11.45 -30.62
CA ALA A 162 17.64 -11.98 -31.98
C ALA A 162 17.63 -10.85 -33.01
N TRP A 163 16.73 -9.87 -32.86
CA TRP A 163 16.66 -8.68 -33.72
C TRP A 163 17.98 -7.90 -33.75
N ALA A 164 18.63 -7.72 -32.59
CA ALA A 164 19.88 -6.98 -32.50
C ALA A 164 21.07 -7.70 -33.16
N ARG A 165 21.01 -9.04 -33.28
CA ARG A 165 22.04 -9.88 -33.96
C ARG A 165 21.82 -9.97 -35.46
N GLU A 166 20.60 -9.74 -35.93
CA GLU A 166 20.28 -9.73 -37.34
C GLU A 166 20.53 -8.34 -37.93
N ASP A 167 21.18 -8.29 -39.15
CA ASP A 167 21.41 -7.00 -39.84
C ASP A 167 20.12 -6.31 -40.34
N LYS A 168 18.97 -6.91 -40.12
CA LYS A 168 17.66 -6.41 -40.51
C LYS A 168 17.02 -5.62 -39.36
N ARG A 169 17.30 -4.33 -39.29
CA ARG A 169 16.67 -3.39 -38.38
C ARG A 169 15.24 -3.06 -38.85
N GLY A 170 14.30 -3.97 -38.63
CA GLY A 170 12.88 -3.71 -38.81
C GLY A 170 12.32 -2.75 -37.77
N ALA A 171 11.10 -2.22 -37.99
CA ALA A 171 10.41 -1.33 -37.05
C ALA A 171 10.09 -2.00 -35.70
N ASP A 172 9.85 -3.32 -35.68
CA ASP A 172 9.67 -4.12 -34.45
C ASP A 172 11.05 -4.57 -33.94
N ASN A 173 11.46 -3.96 -32.84
CA ASN A 173 12.72 -4.29 -32.17
C ASN A 173 12.61 -5.48 -31.20
N GLY A 174 11.47 -6.18 -31.15
CA GLY A 174 11.22 -7.35 -30.33
C GLY A 174 10.99 -7.10 -28.84
N LEU A 175 10.94 -5.84 -28.40
CA LEU A 175 10.56 -5.44 -27.05
C LEU A 175 9.05 -5.16 -26.99
N ALA A 176 8.45 -5.41 -25.82
CA ALA A 176 7.06 -5.01 -25.61
C ALA A 176 6.94 -3.48 -25.68
N PRO A 177 5.97 -2.92 -26.46
CA PRO A 177 5.77 -1.49 -26.55
C PRO A 177 5.17 -0.96 -25.23
N ILE A 178 5.96 -0.22 -24.47
CA ILE A 178 5.51 0.41 -23.22
C ILE A 178 4.87 1.77 -23.51
N ARG A 179 5.47 2.56 -24.38
CA ARG A 179 4.88 3.84 -24.82
C ARG A 179 3.79 3.61 -25.86
N GLY A 180 2.61 4.14 -25.59
CA GLY A 180 1.59 4.28 -26.63
C GLY A 180 2.05 5.28 -27.66
N ALA A 181 2.45 4.82 -28.84
CA ALA A 181 2.72 5.71 -30.00
C ALA A 181 1.37 6.18 -30.59
N ASP A 182 0.61 6.98 -29.82
CA ASP A 182 -0.68 7.51 -30.29
C ASP A 182 -0.54 8.77 -31.17
N GLY A 183 0.70 9.23 -31.39
CA GLY A 183 1.01 10.40 -32.21
C GLY A 183 0.39 11.70 -31.71
N ALA A 184 0.01 11.78 -30.45
CA ALA A 184 -0.61 12.98 -29.88
C ALA A 184 0.38 14.12 -29.72
N TRP A 185 -0.12 15.33 -29.93
CA TRP A 185 0.63 16.57 -29.80
C TRP A 185 0.17 17.37 -28.58
N TRP A 186 1.11 18.04 -27.95
CA TRP A 186 0.83 19.00 -26.89
C TRP A 186 0.80 20.42 -27.47
N THR A 187 -0.33 21.09 -27.34
CA THR A 187 -0.52 22.48 -27.78
C THR A 187 -0.78 23.36 -26.58
N ARG A 188 0.00 24.44 -26.44
CA ARG A 188 -0.21 25.40 -25.35
C ARG A 188 -1.32 26.36 -25.72
N ASP A 189 -2.36 26.41 -24.89
CA ASP A 189 -3.42 27.40 -24.99
C ASP A 189 -2.91 28.77 -24.53
N ALA A 190 -3.07 29.78 -25.35
CA ALA A 190 -2.54 31.13 -25.08
C ALA A 190 -3.28 31.82 -23.92
N ALA A 191 -4.57 31.57 -23.74
CA ALA A 191 -5.37 32.20 -22.69
C ALA A 191 -5.09 31.61 -21.33
N THR A 192 -5.03 30.29 -21.23
CA THR A 192 -4.76 29.57 -19.96
C THR A 192 -3.27 29.47 -19.67
N GLY A 193 -2.41 29.46 -20.68
CA GLY A 193 -0.98 29.21 -20.56
C GLY A 193 -0.64 27.74 -20.25
N ILE A 194 -1.61 26.81 -20.39
CA ILE A 194 -1.46 25.38 -20.08
C ILE A 194 -1.51 24.59 -21.39
N ALA A 195 -0.63 23.62 -21.54
CA ALA A 195 -0.68 22.71 -22.68
C ALA A 195 -1.76 21.63 -22.47
N HIS A 196 -2.38 21.24 -23.55
CA HIS A 196 -3.34 20.14 -23.63
C HIS A 196 -3.01 19.25 -24.82
N ARG A 197 -3.44 18.00 -24.75
CA ARG A 197 -3.30 17.06 -25.86
C ARG A 197 -4.37 17.32 -26.91
N ASP A 198 -4.02 17.10 -28.17
CA ASP A 198 -4.96 17.19 -29.30
C ASP A 198 -6.00 16.06 -29.30
N ARG A 199 -5.72 14.96 -28.58
CA ARG A 199 -6.60 13.80 -28.44
C ARG A 199 -6.41 13.10 -27.08
N PRO A 200 -7.42 12.36 -26.56
CA PRO A 200 -7.30 11.58 -25.34
C PRO A 200 -6.19 10.53 -25.43
N ARG A 201 -5.62 10.16 -24.27
CA ARG A 201 -4.69 9.02 -24.15
C ARG A 201 -5.44 7.72 -24.48
N THR A 202 -4.87 6.88 -25.32
CA THR A 202 -5.46 5.61 -25.76
C THR A 202 -4.92 4.39 -25.01
N SER A 203 -3.83 4.55 -24.23
CA SER A 203 -3.19 3.46 -23.49
C SER A 203 -2.69 3.91 -22.13
N SER A 204 -2.88 3.07 -21.11
CA SER A 204 -2.33 3.23 -19.75
C SER A 204 -1.09 2.36 -19.51
N VAL A 205 -0.62 1.62 -20.50
CA VAL A 205 0.44 0.60 -20.35
C VAL A 205 1.70 1.15 -19.68
N GLU A 206 2.14 2.35 -20.06
CA GLU A 206 3.31 2.99 -19.44
C GLU A 206 3.09 3.25 -17.95
N ILE A 207 1.97 3.85 -17.59
CA ILE A 207 1.65 4.22 -16.20
C ILE A 207 1.52 2.95 -15.35
N GLU A 208 0.84 1.94 -15.86
CA GLU A 208 0.61 0.67 -15.17
C GLU A 208 1.90 -0.15 -15.05
N MET A 209 2.80 -0.04 -16.03
CA MET A 209 4.14 -0.62 -15.95
C MET A 209 4.97 -0.01 -14.83
N CYS A 210 4.99 1.32 -14.72
CA CYS A 210 5.66 2.01 -13.61
C CYS A 210 5.01 1.66 -12.26
N ALA A 211 3.68 1.56 -12.23
CA ALA A 211 2.91 1.24 -11.03
C ALA A 211 3.22 -0.15 -10.45
N ARG A 212 3.78 -1.09 -11.23
CA ARG A 212 4.23 -2.39 -10.71
C ARG A 212 5.19 -2.25 -9.51
N CYS A 213 6.01 -1.20 -9.51
CA CYS A 213 6.95 -0.88 -8.42
C CYS A 213 6.58 0.43 -7.70
N HIS A 214 5.96 1.38 -8.39
CA HIS A 214 5.62 2.70 -7.87
C HIS A 214 4.18 2.81 -7.34
N SER A 215 3.63 1.72 -6.78
CA SER A 215 2.34 1.72 -6.08
C SER A 215 2.39 0.93 -4.77
N ASN A 216 1.62 1.36 -3.77
CA ASN A 216 1.27 0.51 -2.65
C ASN A 216 0.22 -0.50 -3.13
N ARG A 217 0.50 -1.80 -2.97
CA ARG A 217 -0.30 -2.86 -3.59
C ARG A 217 -0.06 -4.23 -2.96
N ALA A 218 -1.03 -5.13 -3.08
CA ALA A 218 -0.86 -6.55 -2.81
C ALA A 218 -0.56 -7.32 -4.11
N GLN A 219 0.33 -8.31 -4.04
CA GLN A 219 0.68 -9.16 -5.19
C GLN A 219 -0.28 -10.34 -5.30
N LEU A 220 -0.81 -10.58 -6.50
CA LEU A 220 -1.73 -11.68 -6.80
C LEU A 220 -1.01 -12.89 -7.42
N THR A 221 0.13 -12.66 -8.06
CA THR A 221 0.93 -13.68 -8.74
C THR A 221 2.35 -13.16 -8.99
N ASP A 222 3.30 -14.04 -9.16
CA ASP A 222 4.62 -13.71 -9.70
C ASP A 222 4.73 -13.93 -11.23
N ASN A 223 3.65 -14.38 -11.87
CA ASN A 223 3.57 -14.48 -13.33
C ASN A 223 3.03 -13.18 -13.92
N VAL A 224 3.91 -12.17 -14.02
CA VAL A 224 3.55 -10.82 -14.46
C VAL A 224 3.86 -10.66 -15.95
N GLU A 225 2.84 -10.35 -16.75
CA GLU A 225 2.96 -10.14 -18.18
C GLU A 225 3.04 -8.64 -18.50
N THR A 226 4.03 -8.26 -19.32
CA THR A 226 4.19 -6.86 -19.77
C THR A 226 3.05 -6.47 -20.70
N GLY A 227 2.49 -5.28 -20.48
CA GLY A 227 1.39 -4.74 -21.30
C GLY A 227 -0.02 -5.17 -20.85
N ARG A 228 -0.12 -6.06 -19.86
CA ARG A 228 -1.41 -6.38 -19.22
C ARG A 228 -1.78 -5.33 -18.17
N PRO A 229 -3.08 -5.17 -17.85
CA PRO A 229 -3.51 -4.30 -16.76
C PRO A 229 -2.78 -4.61 -15.45
N LEU A 230 -2.44 -3.57 -14.68
CA LEU A 230 -1.80 -3.72 -13.37
C LEU A 230 -2.61 -4.67 -12.48
N ALA A 231 -3.92 -4.53 -12.48
CA ALA A 231 -4.83 -5.32 -11.67
C ALA A 231 -5.03 -6.78 -12.14
N ASP A 232 -4.31 -7.22 -13.16
CA ASP A 232 -4.19 -8.66 -13.49
C ASP A 232 -3.17 -9.37 -12.57
N SER A 233 -2.19 -8.63 -12.06
CA SER A 233 -1.10 -9.19 -11.24
C SER A 233 -1.02 -8.60 -9.84
N TYR A 234 -1.62 -7.44 -9.63
CA TYR A 234 -1.56 -6.69 -8.37
C TYR A 234 -2.93 -6.09 -8.03
N ARG A 235 -3.18 -5.96 -6.74
CA ARG A 235 -4.32 -5.20 -6.22
C ARG A 235 -3.82 -3.89 -5.62
N PRO A 236 -3.97 -2.75 -6.30
CA PRO A 236 -3.56 -1.45 -5.76
C PRO A 236 -4.40 -1.07 -4.53
N SER A 237 -3.74 -0.41 -3.56
CA SER A 237 -4.43 0.21 -2.43
C SER A 237 -5.24 1.42 -2.89
N LEU A 238 -6.35 1.65 -2.22
CA LEU A 238 -7.16 2.85 -2.38
C LEU A 238 -6.59 4.00 -1.55
N LEU A 239 -7.35 5.10 -1.42
CA LEU A 239 -6.96 6.21 -0.55
C LEU A 239 -7.33 5.87 0.90
N ASP A 240 -6.74 4.81 1.43
CA ASP A 240 -7.04 4.29 2.76
C ASP A 240 -6.47 5.16 3.87
N GLU A 241 -7.11 5.14 5.04
CA GLU A 241 -6.61 5.80 6.23
C GLU A 241 -5.24 5.23 6.64
N GLY A 242 -4.33 6.08 7.09
CA GLY A 242 -2.94 5.72 7.37
C GLY A 242 -2.04 5.68 6.13
N LEU A 243 -2.59 5.52 4.93
CA LEU A 243 -1.87 5.65 3.67
C LEU A 243 -2.00 7.06 3.08
N TYR A 244 -3.21 7.62 3.14
CA TYR A 244 -3.51 8.95 2.61
C TYR A 244 -4.33 9.76 3.61
N PHE A 245 -4.10 11.07 3.67
CA PHE A 245 -5.05 11.99 4.28
C PHE A 245 -6.39 11.97 3.54
N ALA A 246 -7.44 12.46 4.20
CA ALA A 246 -8.78 12.44 3.60
C ALA A 246 -8.91 13.21 2.29
N ASP A 247 -8.10 14.25 2.11
CA ASP A 247 -8.04 15.00 0.85
C ASP A 247 -7.14 14.32 -0.20
N GLY A 248 -6.59 13.14 0.10
CA GLY A 248 -5.77 12.30 -0.77
C GLY A 248 -4.28 12.68 -0.81
N GLN A 249 -3.79 13.60 0.04
CA GLN A 249 -2.35 13.80 0.21
C GLN A 249 -1.71 12.55 0.82
N ILE A 250 -0.44 12.29 0.47
CA ILE A 250 0.31 11.14 1.03
C ILE A 250 0.46 11.28 2.55
N ASP A 251 0.19 10.20 3.29
CA ASP A 251 0.42 10.08 4.72
C ASP A 251 1.41 8.96 5.02
N GLY A 252 1.14 7.73 4.64
CA GLY A 252 2.06 6.62 4.69
C GLY A 252 3.01 6.55 3.48
N GLU A 253 3.84 5.52 3.43
CA GLU A 253 4.72 5.24 2.30
C GLU A 253 3.93 4.55 1.17
N VAL A 254 3.41 5.35 0.23
CA VAL A 254 2.44 4.89 -0.78
C VAL A 254 2.95 4.95 -2.22
N TYR A 255 4.12 5.49 -2.44
CA TYR A 255 4.69 5.72 -3.77
C TYR A 255 3.83 6.68 -4.62
N GLU A 256 4.02 6.70 -5.94
CA GLU A 256 3.51 7.76 -6.80
C GLU A 256 2.15 7.47 -7.43
N TYR A 257 1.82 6.19 -7.68
CA TYR A 257 0.69 5.80 -8.53
C TYR A 257 -0.66 6.30 -8.02
N GLY A 258 -1.02 6.01 -6.77
CA GLY A 258 -2.32 6.42 -6.22
C GLY A 258 -2.47 7.96 -6.11
N SER A 259 -1.36 8.68 -5.87
CA SER A 259 -1.33 10.14 -5.91
C SER A 259 -1.54 10.65 -7.33
N PHE A 260 -0.83 10.07 -8.31
CA PHE A 260 -0.90 10.46 -9.71
C PHE A 260 -2.29 10.28 -10.32
N LEU A 261 -2.97 9.17 -10.01
CA LEU A 261 -4.35 8.91 -10.46
C LEU A 261 -5.37 9.98 -10.02
N GLN A 262 -5.09 10.74 -8.96
CA GLN A 262 -5.92 11.85 -8.50
C GLN A 262 -5.70 13.13 -9.29
N SER A 263 -4.60 13.22 -10.04
CA SER A 263 -4.15 14.47 -10.64
C SER A 263 -4.94 14.84 -11.90
N ARG A 264 -5.12 16.14 -12.11
CA ARG A 264 -5.62 16.68 -13.38
C ARG A 264 -4.69 16.37 -14.54
N MET A 265 -3.39 16.21 -14.29
CA MET A 265 -2.42 15.85 -15.32
C MET A 265 -2.69 14.44 -15.85
N TYR A 266 -2.91 13.46 -14.96
CA TYR A 266 -3.34 12.12 -15.36
C TYR A 266 -4.63 12.14 -16.18
N ALA A 267 -5.64 12.88 -15.72
CA ALA A 267 -6.93 13.00 -16.41
C ALA A 267 -6.80 13.64 -17.81
N ASN A 268 -5.79 14.51 -18.01
CA ASN A 268 -5.49 15.14 -19.30
C ASN A 268 -4.43 14.40 -20.12
N GLY A 269 -4.10 13.16 -19.75
CA GLY A 269 -3.31 12.26 -20.57
C GLY A 269 -1.80 12.33 -20.39
N VAL A 270 -1.30 13.03 -19.35
CA VAL A 270 0.13 13.03 -18.99
C VAL A 270 0.54 11.62 -18.57
N THR A 271 1.76 11.21 -18.90
CA THR A 271 2.38 9.94 -18.51
C THR A 271 3.69 10.19 -17.74
N CYS A 272 4.25 9.15 -17.16
CA CYS A 272 5.47 9.25 -16.35
C CYS A 272 6.65 9.79 -17.17
N SER A 273 6.79 9.34 -18.42
CA SER A 273 7.90 9.74 -19.29
C SER A 273 7.77 11.17 -19.86
N ASP A 274 6.66 11.86 -19.64
CA ASP A 274 6.57 13.29 -19.94
C ASP A 274 7.48 14.12 -19.02
N CYS A 275 7.81 13.60 -17.82
CA CYS A 275 8.68 14.27 -16.85
C CYS A 275 9.96 13.49 -16.57
N HIS A 276 9.92 12.15 -16.58
CA HIS A 276 11.03 11.26 -16.22
C HIS A 276 11.67 10.62 -17.45
N GLU A 277 12.99 10.40 -17.39
CA GLU A 277 13.72 9.54 -18.32
C GLU A 277 13.96 8.18 -17.64
N PRO A 278 13.17 7.13 -17.97
CA PRO A 278 13.20 5.87 -17.20
C PRO A 278 14.54 5.11 -17.27
N HIS A 279 15.41 5.43 -18.25
CA HIS A 279 16.74 4.82 -18.39
C HIS A 279 17.84 5.61 -17.64
N LYS A 280 17.49 6.71 -16.97
CA LYS A 280 18.38 7.53 -16.16
C LYS A 280 17.81 7.73 -14.76
N PRO A 281 18.66 7.81 -13.73
CA PRO A 281 18.16 7.99 -12.35
C PRO A 281 17.61 9.41 -12.06
N GLU A 282 17.73 10.32 -12.99
CA GLU A 282 17.42 11.75 -12.82
C GLU A 282 16.18 12.13 -13.61
N LEU A 283 15.54 13.23 -13.21
CA LEU A 283 14.57 13.91 -14.03
C LEU A 283 15.20 14.32 -15.37
N SER A 284 14.43 14.36 -16.45
CA SER A 284 14.89 14.79 -17.76
C SER A 284 15.42 16.23 -17.77
N THR A 285 14.94 17.06 -16.83
CA THR A 285 15.34 18.45 -16.60
C THR A 285 15.12 18.82 -15.13
N ARG A 286 15.57 20.00 -14.68
CA ARG A 286 15.22 20.50 -13.35
C ARG A 286 13.69 20.58 -13.18
N PRO A 287 13.14 20.41 -11.96
CA PRO A 287 11.69 20.34 -11.74
C PRO A 287 10.91 21.48 -12.38
N ASP A 288 11.31 22.73 -12.14
CA ASP A 288 10.60 23.91 -12.67
C ASP A 288 10.69 24.01 -14.20
N GLU A 289 11.78 23.55 -14.82
CA GLU A 289 11.93 23.46 -16.28
C GLU A 289 11.00 22.39 -16.87
N SER A 290 10.87 21.24 -16.21
CA SER A 290 9.91 20.19 -16.60
C SER A 290 8.48 20.74 -16.61
N CYS A 291 8.08 21.46 -15.56
CA CYS A 291 6.76 22.10 -15.49
C CYS A 291 6.59 23.16 -16.59
N GLY A 292 7.63 23.94 -16.88
CA GLY A 292 7.64 25.02 -17.89
C GLY A 292 7.45 24.54 -19.33
N ARG A 293 7.63 23.24 -19.60
CA ARG A 293 7.34 22.65 -20.93
C ARG A 293 5.85 22.72 -21.27
N CYS A 294 4.99 22.53 -20.28
CA CYS A 294 3.53 22.54 -20.44
C CYS A 294 2.88 23.80 -19.84
N HIS A 295 3.39 24.33 -18.73
CA HIS A 295 2.88 25.53 -18.06
C HIS A 295 3.71 26.75 -18.43
N ALA A 296 3.12 27.77 -19.08
CA ALA A 296 3.83 28.96 -19.57
C ALA A 296 4.60 29.67 -18.44
N PRO A 297 5.95 29.72 -18.47
CA PRO A 297 6.72 30.35 -17.40
C PRO A 297 6.37 31.84 -17.21
N ALA A 298 6.09 32.57 -18.30
CA ALA A 298 5.68 33.96 -18.23
C ALA A 298 4.39 34.20 -17.43
N LYS A 299 3.57 33.16 -17.20
CA LYS A 299 2.34 33.24 -16.42
C LYS A 299 2.53 32.63 -15.01
N PHE A 300 3.22 31.51 -14.90
CA PHE A 300 3.24 30.71 -13.69
C PHE A 300 4.55 30.81 -12.89
N ALA A 301 5.69 31.11 -13.53
CA ALA A 301 6.97 31.31 -12.85
C ALA A 301 7.19 32.79 -12.51
N THR A 302 6.20 33.45 -11.92
CA THR A 302 6.21 34.88 -11.63
C THR A 302 5.76 35.17 -10.20
N PRO A 303 6.26 36.25 -9.56
CA PRO A 303 5.78 36.67 -8.25
C PRO A 303 4.27 36.91 -8.17
N ALA A 304 3.63 37.26 -9.28
CA ALA A 304 2.17 37.38 -9.35
C ALA A 304 1.42 36.06 -9.17
N HIS A 305 2.07 34.91 -9.46
CA HIS A 305 1.50 33.59 -9.24
C HIS A 305 1.91 32.98 -7.90
N HIS A 306 3.20 32.93 -7.60
CA HIS A 306 3.70 32.23 -6.39
C HIS A 306 3.81 33.11 -5.14
N HIS A 307 3.74 34.44 -5.26
CA HIS A 307 3.78 35.42 -4.17
C HIS A 307 5.03 35.35 -3.26
N HIS A 308 6.15 34.92 -3.82
CA HIS A 308 7.44 34.84 -3.16
C HIS A 308 8.51 35.56 -3.98
N ALA A 309 9.65 35.88 -3.37
CA ALA A 309 10.79 36.41 -4.09
C ALA A 309 11.29 35.41 -5.13
N GLU A 310 11.71 35.92 -6.29
CA GLU A 310 12.31 35.08 -7.34
C GLU A 310 13.50 34.29 -6.79
N ARG A 311 13.64 33.04 -7.26
CA ARG A 311 14.70 32.11 -6.86
C ARG A 311 14.70 31.72 -5.37
N SER A 312 13.68 32.09 -4.61
CA SER A 312 13.50 31.59 -3.25
C SER A 312 12.92 30.15 -3.29
N ALA A 313 12.99 29.42 -2.17
CA ALA A 313 12.36 28.10 -2.05
C ALA A 313 10.84 28.14 -2.33
N GLY A 314 10.17 29.25 -1.97
CA GLY A 314 8.73 29.43 -2.22
C GLY A 314 8.37 29.75 -3.66
N SER A 315 9.34 30.10 -4.53
CA SER A 315 9.09 30.33 -5.96
C SER A 315 9.12 29.06 -6.80
N SER A 316 9.59 27.93 -6.23
CA SER A 316 9.63 26.66 -6.94
C SER A 316 8.23 26.03 -7.02
N CYS A 317 7.84 25.61 -8.23
CA CYS A 317 6.54 24.98 -8.52
C CYS A 317 6.24 23.80 -7.57
N VAL A 318 7.25 22.95 -7.37
CA VAL A 318 7.11 21.73 -6.57
C VAL A 318 6.90 22.01 -5.08
N SER A 319 7.33 23.16 -4.57
CA SER A 319 7.16 23.51 -3.15
C SER A 319 5.68 23.67 -2.77
N CYS A 320 4.84 24.07 -3.71
CA CYS A 320 3.40 24.27 -3.49
C CYS A 320 2.54 23.14 -4.08
N HIS A 321 2.92 22.65 -5.27
CA HIS A 321 2.10 21.70 -6.04
C HIS A 321 2.47 20.24 -5.83
N MET A 322 3.67 19.96 -5.29
CA MET A 322 4.18 18.62 -4.95
C MET A 322 4.84 18.65 -3.56
N PRO A 323 4.06 18.90 -2.50
CA PRO A 323 4.62 18.94 -1.15
C PRO A 323 5.38 17.64 -0.86
N SER A 324 6.49 17.77 -0.13
CA SER A 324 7.32 16.63 0.20
C SER A 324 6.99 16.07 1.59
N ARG A 325 7.23 14.76 1.74
CA ARG A 325 7.21 14.06 3.01
C ARG A 325 8.48 13.24 3.15
N THR A 326 9.02 13.14 4.36
CA THR A 326 10.23 12.35 4.63
C THR A 326 9.81 10.96 5.12
N TYR A 327 10.31 9.93 4.46
CA TYR A 327 10.19 8.53 4.83
C TYR A 327 11.55 7.97 5.24
N MET A 328 11.56 6.81 5.88
CA MET A 328 12.80 6.15 6.28
C MET A 328 13.81 7.13 6.91
N THR A 329 13.31 8.06 7.74
CA THR A 329 14.06 9.09 8.47
C THR A 329 14.71 10.16 7.59
N ILE A 330 15.20 9.84 6.40
CA ILE A 330 16.01 10.76 5.56
C ILE A 330 15.60 10.84 4.09
N ASP A 331 14.71 9.97 3.63
CA ASP A 331 14.31 9.89 2.22
C ASP A 331 13.12 10.81 1.93
N VAL A 332 13.38 11.90 1.23
CA VAL A 332 12.38 12.94 0.93
C VAL A 332 11.69 12.62 -0.38
N ARG A 333 10.40 12.33 -0.33
CA ARG A 333 9.55 12.03 -1.51
C ARG A 333 8.49 13.10 -1.70
N ARG A 334 8.10 13.34 -2.96
CA ARG A 334 7.11 14.33 -3.34
C ARG A 334 5.77 13.69 -3.67
N ASP A 335 4.70 14.37 -3.28
CA ASP A 335 3.33 14.00 -3.65
C ASP A 335 3.08 14.25 -5.14
N HIS A 336 2.73 13.20 -5.89
CA HIS A 336 2.46 13.24 -7.33
C HIS A 336 0.99 13.55 -7.69
N SER A 337 0.20 14.01 -6.74
CA SER A 337 -1.17 14.47 -7.01
C SER A 337 -1.24 15.86 -7.66
N PHE A 338 -0.11 16.56 -7.76
CA PHE A 338 0.01 17.89 -8.41
C PHE A 338 -1.07 18.87 -7.96
N ARG A 339 -1.16 19.08 -6.67
CA ARG A 339 -2.27 19.77 -6.03
C ARG A 339 -2.28 21.27 -6.30
N VAL A 340 -3.49 21.80 -6.36
CA VAL A 340 -3.71 23.20 -6.12
C VAL A 340 -3.83 23.39 -4.59
N PRO A 341 -3.02 24.26 -3.96
CA PRO A 341 -3.06 24.45 -2.50
C PRO A 341 -4.46 24.81 -1.97
N ARG A 342 -4.93 24.06 -0.98
CA ARG A 342 -6.26 24.20 -0.34
C ARG A 342 -6.12 24.26 1.20
N PRO A 343 -5.55 25.35 1.74
CA PRO A 343 -5.39 25.49 3.19
C PRO A 343 -6.72 25.56 3.96
N ASP A 344 -7.83 25.84 3.28
CA ASP A 344 -9.17 25.74 3.85
C ASP A 344 -9.55 24.31 4.29
N LEU A 345 -9.03 23.28 3.60
CA LEU A 345 -9.22 21.88 4.01
C LEU A 345 -8.46 21.56 5.31
N THR A 346 -7.31 22.21 5.56
CA THR A 346 -6.64 22.08 6.85
C THR A 346 -7.55 22.54 8.00
N VAL A 347 -8.24 23.66 7.81
CA VAL A 347 -9.18 24.18 8.82
C VAL A 347 -10.42 23.30 8.95
N LYS A 348 -10.94 22.77 7.83
CA LYS A 348 -12.19 22.01 7.81
C LYS A 348 -12.03 20.56 8.28
N ILE A 349 -10.95 19.89 7.84
CA ILE A 349 -10.80 18.43 7.99
C ILE A 349 -9.39 18.02 8.47
N GLY A 350 -8.54 18.96 8.89
CA GLY A 350 -7.25 18.68 9.52
C GLY A 350 -6.13 18.20 8.58
N THR A 351 -6.29 18.27 7.26
CA THR A 351 -5.26 17.82 6.31
C THR A 351 -4.09 18.80 6.21
N PRO A 352 -2.86 18.36 5.87
CA PRO A 352 -1.71 19.26 5.73
C PRO A 352 -1.90 20.30 4.62
N ASN A 353 -1.13 21.39 4.67
CA ASN A 353 -1.02 22.32 3.55
C ASN A 353 0.43 22.76 3.33
N SER A 354 0.79 23.06 2.09
CA SER A 354 2.14 23.44 1.70
C SER A 354 2.63 24.77 2.32
N CYS A 355 1.73 25.67 2.72
CA CYS A 355 2.12 26.97 3.30
C CYS A 355 2.76 26.77 4.68
N THR A 356 2.10 26.03 5.57
CA THR A 356 2.56 25.83 6.94
C THR A 356 3.75 24.88 7.04
N SER A 357 4.09 24.14 5.99
CA SER A 357 5.32 23.36 5.92
C SER A 357 6.59 24.24 6.00
N CYS A 358 6.53 25.46 5.45
CA CYS A 358 7.62 26.45 5.53
C CYS A 358 7.32 27.55 6.58
N HIS A 359 6.08 27.98 6.68
CA HIS A 359 5.61 28.99 7.63
C HIS A 359 5.07 28.33 8.91
N ALA A 360 5.87 27.49 9.55
CA ALA A 360 5.47 26.65 10.69
C ALA A 360 4.93 27.43 11.91
N ASN A 361 5.29 28.71 12.04
CA ASN A 361 4.82 29.61 13.10
C ASN A 361 3.48 30.30 12.78
N LYS A 362 2.88 30.02 11.62
CA LYS A 362 1.60 30.60 11.21
C LYS A 362 0.47 29.55 11.31
N PRO A 363 -0.73 29.95 11.77
CA PRO A 363 -1.87 29.05 11.76
C PRO A 363 -2.40 28.82 10.34
N ALA A 364 -3.15 27.73 10.12
CA ALA A 364 -3.75 27.43 8.83
C ALA A 364 -4.68 28.56 8.34
N SER A 365 -5.38 29.24 9.24
CA SER A 365 -6.22 30.40 8.92
C SER A 365 -5.46 31.54 8.26
N TRP A 366 -4.19 31.74 8.60
CA TRP A 366 -3.32 32.70 7.92
C TRP A 366 -3.12 32.31 6.44
N ALA A 367 -2.87 31.03 6.18
CA ALA A 367 -2.72 30.55 4.81
C ALA A 367 -4.02 30.70 4.03
N VAL A 368 -5.18 30.42 4.63
CA VAL A 368 -6.50 30.67 4.04
C VAL A 368 -6.69 32.13 3.66
N ALA A 369 -6.38 33.04 4.57
CA ALA A 369 -6.51 34.49 4.33
C ALA A 369 -5.67 34.95 3.13
N ASN A 370 -4.40 34.52 3.06
CA ASN A 370 -3.50 34.88 1.96
C ASN A 370 -3.97 34.28 0.62
N VAL A 371 -4.32 33.00 0.57
CA VAL A 371 -4.84 32.36 -0.67
C VAL A 371 -6.13 33.03 -1.12
N THR A 372 -7.00 33.40 -0.20
CA THR A 372 -8.25 34.13 -0.50
C THR A 372 -7.97 35.52 -1.05
N GLN A 373 -6.99 36.24 -0.46
CA GLN A 373 -6.57 37.56 -0.95
C GLN A 373 -5.99 37.48 -2.37
N TRP A 374 -5.19 36.46 -2.65
CA TRP A 374 -4.49 36.32 -3.94
C TRP A 374 -5.39 35.80 -5.08
N PHE A 375 -6.26 34.85 -4.78
CA PHE A 375 -7.01 34.09 -5.78
C PHE A 375 -8.54 34.17 -5.63
N GLY A 376 -9.02 34.97 -4.68
CA GLY A 376 -10.45 35.13 -4.39
C GLY A 376 -11.03 33.99 -3.53
N SER A 377 -12.24 34.21 -2.99
CA SER A 377 -12.94 33.27 -2.12
C SER A 377 -13.57 32.08 -2.85
N ALA A 378 -13.80 32.19 -4.15
CA ALA A 378 -14.48 31.15 -4.94
C ALA A 378 -13.80 29.77 -4.85
N ARG A 379 -12.46 29.72 -4.70
CA ARG A 379 -11.73 28.47 -4.57
C ARG A 379 -12.07 27.74 -3.27
N ALA A 380 -12.11 28.42 -2.15
CA ALA A 380 -12.42 27.84 -0.85
C ALA A 380 -13.88 27.37 -0.72
N SER A 381 -14.78 27.89 -1.58
CA SER A 381 -16.18 27.46 -1.64
C SER A 381 -16.42 26.28 -2.59
N GLN A 382 -15.43 25.89 -3.41
CA GLN A 382 -15.56 24.71 -4.28
C GLN A 382 -15.58 23.43 -3.45
N PRO A 383 -16.56 22.53 -3.65
CA PRO A 383 -16.56 21.21 -3.01
C PRO A 383 -15.27 20.47 -3.27
N HIS A 384 -14.82 19.71 -2.27
CA HIS A 384 -13.68 18.81 -2.42
C HIS A 384 -14.03 17.44 -1.87
N TYR A 385 -13.72 16.39 -2.60
CA TYR A 385 -14.00 15.00 -2.20
C TYR A 385 -13.43 14.65 -0.81
N GLY A 386 -12.37 15.34 -0.38
CA GLY A 386 -11.78 15.17 0.95
C GLY A 386 -12.78 15.38 2.09
N GLU A 387 -13.77 16.26 1.93
CA GLU A 387 -14.81 16.46 2.92
C GLU A 387 -15.75 15.24 3.01
N ALA A 388 -15.98 14.53 1.90
CA ALA A 388 -16.77 13.30 1.89
C ALA A 388 -15.98 12.11 2.50
N LEU A 389 -14.71 11.95 2.12
CA LEU A 389 -13.87 10.88 2.67
C LEU A 389 -13.63 11.09 4.18
N ALA A 390 -13.38 12.32 4.63
CA ALA A 390 -13.25 12.64 6.06
C ALA A 390 -14.53 12.30 6.83
N ALA A 391 -15.70 12.70 6.31
CA ALA A 391 -16.98 12.36 6.92
C ALA A 391 -17.16 10.83 7.03
N GLY A 392 -16.81 10.09 5.97
CA GLY A 392 -16.86 8.63 5.94
C GLY A 392 -15.96 7.96 6.98
N ARG A 393 -14.73 8.43 7.12
CA ARG A 393 -13.75 7.92 8.11
C ARG A 393 -14.19 8.19 9.54
N LEU A 394 -14.73 9.39 9.80
CA LEU A 394 -15.20 9.82 11.11
C LEU A 394 -16.62 9.33 11.45
N LEU A 395 -17.25 8.54 10.61
CA LEU A 395 -18.62 8.05 10.78
C LEU A 395 -19.64 9.18 11.02
N ALA A 396 -19.47 10.32 10.35
CA ALA A 396 -20.35 11.47 10.50
C ALA A 396 -21.77 11.17 9.98
N ASN A 397 -22.79 11.78 10.59
CA ASN A 397 -24.20 11.53 10.24
C ASN A 397 -24.54 11.86 8.78
N ASP A 398 -23.84 12.81 8.17
CA ASP A 398 -24.03 13.23 6.78
C ASP A 398 -23.11 12.47 5.78
N ALA A 399 -22.26 11.58 6.27
CA ALA A 399 -21.32 10.82 5.46
C ALA A 399 -21.98 10.05 4.30
N PRO A 400 -23.10 9.32 4.50
CA PRO A 400 -23.72 8.58 3.39
C PRO A 400 -24.09 9.49 2.22
N ASN A 401 -24.68 10.65 2.48
CA ASN A 401 -25.07 11.57 1.42
C ASN A 401 -23.86 12.14 0.64
N LYS A 402 -22.79 12.50 1.36
CA LYS A 402 -21.56 13.01 0.76
C LYS A 402 -20.84 11.95 -0.07
N LEU A 403 -20.75 10.73 0.46
CA LEU A 403 -20.13 9.61 -0.26
C LEU A 403 -20.93 9.23 -1.51
N LEU A 404 -22.26 9.11 -1.41
CA LEU A 404 -23.15 8.84 -2.55
C LEU A 404 -22.97 9.90 -3.66
N ALA A 405 -22.92 11.18 -3.30
CA ALA A 405 -22.66 12.26 -4.25
C ALA A 405 -21.27 12.13 -4.91
N THR A 406 -20.24 11.76 -4.14
CA THR A 406 -18.88 11.55 -4.65
C THR A 406 -18.80 10.38 -5.64
N VAL A 407 -19.48 9.28 -5.35
CA VAL A 407 -19.51 8.10 -6.25
C VAL A 407 -20.26 8.43 -7.54
N ALA A 408 -21.34 9.22 -7.46
CA ALA A 408 -22.16 9.56 -8.62
C ALA A 408 -21.51 10.58 -9.57
N ASP A 409 -20.54 11.34 -9.11
CA ASP A 409 -19.85 12.37 -9.91
C ASP A 409 -18.70 11.76 -10.73
N ALA A 410 -18.94 11.56 -12.02
CA ALA A 410 -17.94 11.03 -12.94
C ALA A 410 -16.73 11.96 -13.18
N THR A 411 -16.76 13.21 -12.74
CA THR A 411 -15.62 14.14 -12.82
C THR A 411 -14.62 13.94 -11.68
N VAL A 412 -15.04 13.23 -10.62
CA VAL A 412 -14.17 12.82 -9.51
C VAL A 412 -13.27 11.67 -9.96
N PRO A 413 -11.96 11.71 -9.65
CA PRO A 413 -11.03 10.64 -10.03
C PRO A 413 -11.51 9.24 -9.60
N ALA A 414 -11.31 8.25 -10.46
CA ALA A 414 -11.81 6.89 -10.23
C ALA A 414 -11.33 6.27 -8.90
N ILE A 415 -10.05 6.47 -8.52
CA ILE A 415 -9.53 6.00 -7.23
C ILE A 415 -10.27 6.64 -6.02
N VAL A 416 -10.70 7.88 -6.14
CA VAL A 416 -11.49 8.57 -5.11
C VAL A 416 -12.90 7.99 -5.05
N ARG A 417 -13.53 7.77 -6.21
CA ARG A 417 -14.85 7.13 -6.29
C ARG A 417 -14.82 5.71 -5.71
N ALA A 418 -13.78 4.93 -6.04
CA ALA A 418 -13.55 3.61 -5.47
C ALA A 418 -13.40 3.65 -3.94
N THR A 419 -12.65 4.62 -3.41
CA THR A 419 -12.51 4.83 -1.97
C THR A 419 -13.86 5.19 -1.32
N ALA A 420 -14.64 6.06 -1.96
CA ALA A 420 -15.98 6.41 -1.47
C ALA A 420 -16.94 5.21 -1.48
N VAL A 421 -16.87 4.34 -2.50
CA VAL A 421 -17.60 3.07 -2.57
C VAL A 421 -17.21 2.17 -1.39
N SER A 422 -15.91 1.98 -1.14
CA SER A 422 -15.42 1.17 -0.01
C SER A 422 -15.93 1.70 1.33
N LEU A 423 -15.88 3.01 1.56
CA LEU A 423 -16.39 3.63 2.77
C LEU A 423 -17.91 3.46 2.93
N LEU A 424 -18.69 3.49 1.84
CA LEU A 424 -20.14 3.26 1.86
C LEU A 424 -20.53 1.89 2.41
N GLY A 425 -19.64 0.91 2.41
CA GLY A 425 -19.85 -0.40 3.01
C GLY A 425 -20.32 -0.38 4.47
N ARG A 426 -20.10 0.74 5.17
CA ARG A 426 -20.57 0.96 6.56
C ARG A 426 -22.04 1.46 6.66
N TRP A 427 -22.63 1.89 5.54
CA TRP A 427 -23.99 2.44 5.47
C TRP A 427 -24.77 1.86 4.30
N ILE A 428 -25.12 0.60 4.43
CA ILE A 428 -25.85 -0.08 3.37
C ILE A 428 -27.34 0.02 3.63
N ASP A 429 -28.00 0.80 2.81
CA ASP A 429 -29.44 1.04 2.83
C ASP A 429 -30.04 0.98 1.41
N ASP A 430 -31.33 1.25 1.28
CA ASP A 430 -32.03 1.24 0.00
C ASP A 430 -31.50 2.29 -1.00
N ARG A 431 -30.80 3.32 -0.53
CA ARG A 431 -30.22 4.38 -1.38
C ARG A 431 -28.84 3.97 -1.92
N SER A 432 -28.04 3.28 -1.09
CA SER A 432 -26.69 2.85 -1.45
C SER A 432 -26.70 1.66 -2.42
N GLY A 433 -27.68 0.73 -2.28
CA GLY A 433 -27.79 -0.46 -3.11
C GLY A 433 -27.72 -0.19 -4.61
N PRO A 434 -28.62 0.65 -5.19
CA PRO A 434 -28.60 0.95 -6.63
C PRO A 434 -27.32 1.63 -7.12
N ILE A 435 -26.63 2.38 -6.26
CA ILE A 435 -25.35 3.01 -6.60
C ILE A 435 -24.23 1.96 -6.64
N LEU A 436 -24.18 1.07 -5.66
CA LEU A 436 -23.23 -0.05 -5.61
C LEU A 436 -23.40 -0.97 -6.84
N GLU A 437 -24.64 -1.31 -7.18
CA GLU A 437 -24.94 -2.10 -8.38
C GLU A 437 -24.46 -1.40 -9.66
N ARG A 438 -24.71 -0.10 -9.82
CA ARG A 438 -24.16 0.66 -10.96
C ARG A 438 -22.65 0.69 -10.97
N SER A 439 -22.01 0.76 -9.80
CA SER A 439 -20.56 0.79 -9.68
C SER A 439 -19.89 -0.52 -10.14
N THR A 440 -20.62 -1.64 -10.19
CA THR A 440 -20.11 -2.88 -10.80
C THR A 440 -19.95 -2.77 -12.34
N HIS A 441 -20.51 -1.75 -12.97
CA HIS A 441 -20.42 -1.49 -14.40
C HIS A 441 -19.58 -0.24 -14.72
N ASP A 442 -18.88 0.31 -13.72
CA ASP A 442 -18.03 1.46 -13.93
C ASP A 442 -16.92 1.15 -14.95
N PRO A 443 -16.56 2.08 -15.85
CA PRO A 443 -15.46 1.86 -16.80
C PRO A 443 -14.11 1.60 -16.11
N ASP A 444 -13.90 2.12 -14.91
CA ASP A 444 -12.66 1.92 -14.15
C ASP A 444 -12.73 0.66 -13.25
N ALA A 445 -11.71 -0.19 -13.39
CA ALA A 445 -11.63 -1.44 -12.66
C ALA A 445 -11.53 -1.27 -11.13
N LEU A 446 -10.93 -0.19 -10.63
CA LEU A 446 -10.84 0.09 -9.18
C LEU A 446 -12.23 0.31 -8.58
N VAL A 447 -13.11 0.98 -9.31
CA VAL A 447 -14.50 1.21 -8.85
C VAL A 447 -15.30 -0.09 -8.86
N ARG A 448 -15.15 -0.90 -9.93
CA ARG A 448 -15.81 -2.22 -9.99
C ARG A 448 -15.32 -3.15 -8.88
N LEU A 449 -14.00 -3.14 -8.62
CA LEU A 449 -13.39 -3.92 -7.54
C LEU A 449 -13.91 -3.50 -6.16
N ALA A 450 -13.95 -2.20 -5.87
CA ALA A 450 -14.50 -1.70 -4.62
C ALA A 450 -16.00 -2.02 -4.45
N ALA A 451 -16.77 -1.97 -5.56
CA ALA A 451 -18.19 -2.30 -5.53
C ALA A 451 -18.43 -3.78 -5.20
N ILE A 452 -17.69 -4.69 -5.82
CA ILE A 452 -17.85 -6.13 -5.55
C ILE A 452 -17.40 -6.49 -4.14
N ASP A 453 -16.36 -5.85 -3.60
CA ASP A 453 -15.93 -6.03 -2.21
C ASP A 453 -17.04 -5.70 -1.22
N VAL A 454 -17.71 -4.57 -1.42
CA VAL A 454 -18.81 -4.13 -0.56
C VAL A 454 -20.02 -5.03 -0.72
N LEU A 455 -20.39 -5.39 -1.95
CA LEU A 455 -21.52 -6.28 -2.22
C LEU A 455 -21.32 -7.67 -1.60
N ALA A 456 -20.08 -8.18 -1.58
CA ALA A 456 -19.76 -9.46 -0.96
C ALA A 456 -20.07 -9.52 0.54
N MET A 457 -20.02 -8.37 1.24
CA MET A 457 -20.35 -8.29 2.67
C MET A 457 -21.84 -8.42 2.95
N LEU A 458 -22.71 -8.22 1.94
CA LEU A 458 -24.15 -8.08 2.15
C LEU A 458 -24.93 -9.39 2.19
N ARG A 459 -24.36 -10.51 1.75
CA ARG A 459 -25.01 -11.85 1.65
C ARG A 459 -26.45 -11.82 1.08
N ASP A 460 -26.82 -10.76 0.33
CA ASP A 460 -28.12 -10.66 -0.35
C ASP A 460 -28.01 -11.25 -1.77
N PRO A 461 -28.66 -12.38 -2.06
CA PRO A 461 -28.61 -13.03 -3.37
C PRO A 461 -28.98 -12.10 -4.53
N ARG A 462 -29.89 -11.14 -4.32
CA ARG A 462 -30.32 -10.20 -5.36
C ARG A 462 -29.23 -9.21 -5.73
N ARG A 463 -28.42 -8.78 -4.75
CA ARG A 463 -27.27 -7.88 -4.97
C ARG A 463 -26.06 -8.62 -5.50
N LEU A 464 -25.88 -9.88 -5.08
CA LEU A 464 -24.84 -10.75 -5.64
C LEU A 464 -25.11 -11.08 -7.11
N SER A 465 -26.38 -11.13 -7.56
CA SER A 465 -26.70 -11.35 -8.98
C SER A 465 -26.12 -10.26 -9.89
N ALA A 466 -26.01 -9.02 -9.43
CA ALA A 466 -25.35 -7.94 -10.17
C ALA A 466 -23.85 -8.21 -10.39
N ALA A 467 -23.22 -9.00 -9.50
CA ALA A 467 -21.83 -9.37 -9.61
C ALA A 467 -21.55 -10.53 -10.60
N THR A 468 -22.58 -11.24 -11.05
CA THR A 468 -22.41 -12.44 -11.91
C THR A 468 -21.70 -12.11 -13.22
N ALA A 469 -21.99 -10.95 -13.83
CA ALA A 469 -21.32 -10.51 -15.04
C ALA A 469 -19.81 -10.28 -14.84
N LEU A 470 -19.39 -9.94 -13.62
CA LEU A 470 -17.99 -9.69 -13.27
C LEU A 470 -17.12 -10.96 -13.20
N LEU A 471 -17.72 -12.17 -13.24
CA LEU A 471 -16.96 -13.41 -13.42
C LEU A 471 -16.21 -13.46 -14.76
N MET A 472 -16.66 -12.67 -15.74
CA MET A 472 -16.05 -12.55 -17.07
C MET A 472 -15.38 -11.19 -17.29
N ASP A 473 -15.12 -10.45 -16.22
CA ASP A 473 -14.45 -9.14 -16.32
C ASP A 473 -13.08 -9.28 -17.00
N PRO A 474 -12.69 -8.36 -17.89
CA PRO A 474 -11.38 -8.41 -18.53
C PRO A 474 -10.21 -8.29 -17.52
N VAL A 475 -10.44 -7.69 -16.34
CA VAL A 475 -9.44 -7.49 -15.31
C VAL A 475 -9.50 -8.61 -14.27
N ARG A 476 -8.39 -9.31 -14.08
CA ARG A 476 -8.29 -10.50 -13.23
C ARG A 476 -8.69 -10.25 -11.77
N ALA A 477 -8.24 -9.15 -11.15
CA ALA A 477 -8.60 -8.85 -9.76
C ALA A 477 -10.11 -8.75 -9.56
N VAL A 478 -10.84 -8.18 -10.53
CA VAL A 478 -12.32 -8.08 -10.48
C VAL A 478 -12.95 -9.46 -10.56
N ARG A 479 -12.48 -10.33 -11.48
CA ARG A 479 -13.00 -11.72 -11.58
C ARG A 479 -12.77 -12.52 -10.31
N ILE A 480 -11.58 -12.39 -9.71
CA ILE A 480 -11.22 -13.07 -8.46
C ILE A 480 -12.17 -12.68 -7.32
N GLU A 481 -12.46 -11.40 -7.16
CA GLU A 481 -13.35 -10.94 -6.10
C GLU A 481 -14.83 -11.28 -6.39
N ALA A 482 -15.23 -11.25 -7.66
CA ALA A 482 -16.56 -11.71 -8.06
C ALA A 482 -16.75 -13.21 -7.76
N ALA A 483 -15.76 -14.04 -8.08
CA ALA A 483 -15.77 -15.47 -7.77
C ALA A 483 -15.85 -15.73 -6.25
N ARG A 484 -15.07 -14.97 -5.45
CA ARG A 484 -15.11 -15.03 -3.98
C ARG A 484 -16.50 -14.64 -3.45
N ALA A 485 -17.04 -13.52 -3.92
CA ALA A 485 -18.35 -13.00 -3.49
C ALA A 485 -19.50 -13.97 -3.77
N LEU A 486 -19.42 -14.68 -4.89
CA LEU A 486 -20.44 -15.65 -5.34
C LEU A 486 -20.19 -17.08 -4.85
N GLY A 487 -19.02 -17.36 -4.26
CA GLY A 487 -18.61 -18.71 -3.83
C GLY A 487 -18.42 -19.72 -4.95
N THR A 488 -18.22 -19.26 -6.20
CA THR A 488 -18.10 -20.08 -7.41
C THR A 488 -16.89 -19.69 -8.26
N ASN A 489 -16.44 -20.57 -9.15
CA ASN A 489 -15.28 -20.33 -10.04
C ASN A 489 -14.02 -19.88 -9.27
N LEU A 490 -13.73 -20.56 -8.16
CA LEU A 490 -12.70 -20.15 -7.19
C LEU A 490 -11.27 -20.53 -7.60
N GLU A 491 -11.02 -20.99 -8.82
CA GLU A 491 -9.70 -21.44 -9.26
C GLU A 491 -8.66 -20.31 -9.22
N GLU A 492 -8.97 -19.15 -9.80
CA GLU A 492 -8.07 -17.97 -9.78
C GLU A 492 -7.90 -17.46 -8.36
N TRP A 493 -8.96 -17.38 -7.56
CA TRP A 493 -8.91 -16.95 -6.17
C TRP A 493 -8.07 -17.91 -5.31
N THR A 494 -8.26 -19.21 -5.45
CA THR A 494 -7.48 -20.23 -4.74
C THR A 494 -6.00 -20.18 -5.13
N ALA A 495 -5.70 -19.92 -6.40
CA ALA A 495 -4.32 -19.73 -6.86
C ALA A 495 -3.65 -18.54 -6.17
N VAL A 496 -4.37 -17.42 -5.97
CA VAL A 496 -3.86 -16.26 -5.22
C VAL A 496 -3.61 -16.61 -3.75
N GLN A 497 -4.54 -17.34 -3.08
CA GLN A 497 -4.31 -17.74 -1.70
C GLN A 497 -3.08 -18.66 -1.57
N ARG A 498 -2.93 -19.63 -2.48
CA ARG A 498 -1.74 -20.51 -2.50
C ARG A 498 -0.45 -19.75 -2.80
N PHE A 499 -0.48 -18.78 -3.70
CA PHE A 499 0.66 -17.90 -3.96
C PHE A 499 1.07 -17.12 -2.72
N ASN A 500 0.11 -16.67 -1.91
CA ASN A 500 0.30 -15.97 -0.64
C ASN A 500 0.29 -16.90 0.59
N GLY A 501 0.51 -18.21 0.39
CA GLY A 501 0.54 -19.21 1.44
C GLY A 501 1.67 -19.07 2.49
N ASP A 502 2.48 -18.03 2.36
CA ASP A 502 3.42 -17.58 3.37
C ASP A 502 2.80 -16.62 4.40
N THR A 503 1.49 -16.34 4.33
CA THR A 503 0.75 -15.45 5.24
C THR A 503 -0.37 -16.20 5.97
N ALA A 504 -0.59 -15.85 7.24
CA ALA A 504 -1.71 -16.40 8.02
C ALA A 504 -3.06 -16.06 7.38
N ALA A 505 -3.20 -14.87 6.80
CA ALA A 505 -4.44 -14.42 6.15
C ALA A 505 -4.86 -15.34 5.00
N ALA A 506 -3.92 -15.77 4.15
CA ALA A 506 -4.24 -16.66 3.04
C ALA A 506 -4.75 -18.02 3.54
N HIS A 507 -4.15 -18.55 4.60
CA HIS A 507 -4.60 -19.81 5.22
C HIS A 507 -5.96 -19.65 5.91
N VAL A 508 -6.23 -18.54 6.59
CA VAL A 508 -7.58 -18.26 7.13
C VAL A 508 -8.61 -18.19 6.00
N ASN A 509 -8.30 -17.56 4.88
CA ASN A 509 -9.18 -17.50 3.73
C ASN A 509 -9.47 -18.89 3.14
N LEU A 510 -8.45 -19.74 2.97
CA LEU A 510 -8.62 -21.12 2.50
C LEU A 510 -9.42 -21.94 3.52
N GLY A 511 -9.12 -21.82 4.80
CA GLY A 511 -9.84 -22.49 5.88
C GLY A 511 -11.32 -22.13 5.89
N THR A 512 -11.65 -20.84 5.72
CA THR A 512 -13.04 -20.37 5.64
C THR A 512 -13.76 -20.98 4.43
N MET A 513 -13.12 -20.98 3.27
CA MET A 513 -13.66 -21.62 2.05
C MET A 513 -13.94 -23.11 2.28
N HIS A 514 -13.02 -23.83 2.92
CA HIS A 514 -13.22 -25.27 3.24
C HIS A 514 -14.35 -25.48 4.24
N ALA A 515 -14.44 -24.64 5.28
CA ALA A 515 -15.52 -24.70 6.25
C ALA A 515 -16.91 -24.48 5.63
N GLU A 516 -17.03 -23.49 4.74
CA GLU A 516 -18.27 -23.19 4.00
C GLU A 516 -18.71 -24.35 3.08
N ARG A 517 -17.75 -25.17 2.62
CA ARG A 517 -18.01 -26.37 1.82
C ARG A 517 -18.21 -27.63 2.65
N GLY A 518 -18.14 -27.52 3.97
CA GLY A 518 -18.28 -28.66 4.89
C GLY A 518 -17.03 -29.53 5.01
N ASP A 519 -15.90 -29.14 4.41
CA ASP A 519 -14.61 -29.84 4.57
C ASP A 519 -13.88 -29.39 5.86
N VAL A 520 -14.41 -29.86 6.96
CA VAL A 520 -14.00 -29.45 8.30
C VAL A 520 -12.52 -29.75 8.60
N GLU A 521 -12.03 -30.92 8.14
CA GLU A 521 -10.65 -31.32 8.38
C GLU A 521 -9.65 -30.48 7.56
N ALA A 522 -9.99 -30.10 6.34
CA ALA A 522 -9.17 -29.16 5.57
C ALA A 522 -9.20 -27.76 6.21
N ALA A 523 -10.37 -27.28 6.63
CA ALA A 523 -10.50 -26.01 7.32
C ALA A 523 -9.62 -25.94 8.58
N ARG A 524 -9.67 -26.98 9.41
CA ARG A 524 -8.85 -27.08 10.63
C ARG A 524 -7.35 -27.01 10.32
N ARG A 525 -6.90 -27.79 9.34
CA ARG A 525 -5.47 -27.78 8.93
C ARG A 525 -5.01 -26.39 8.50
N GLU A 526 -5.81 -25.70 7.70
CA GLU A 526 -5.48 -24.37 7.22
C GLU A 526 -5.41 -23.36 8.38
N TYR A 527 -6.37 -23.35 9.30
CA TYR A 527 -6.33 -22.48 10.48
C TYR A 527 -5.15 -22.78 11.41
N GLU A 528 -4.78 -24.05 11.60
CA GLU A 528 -3.59 -24.44 12.37
C GLU A 528 -2.29 -23.97 11.69
N VAL A 529 -2.21 -24.00 10.35
CA VAL A 529 -1.08 -23.41 9.62
C VAL A 529 -1.02 -21.91 9.85
N ALA A 530 -2.15 -21.21 9.76
CA ALA A 530 -2.21 -19.77 10.02
C ALA A 530 -1.68 -19.41 11.42
N GLN A 531 -2.07 -20.16 12.46
CA GLN A 531 -1.58 -19.94 13.82
C GLN A 531 -0.07 -20.22 13.98
N ARG A 532 0.46 -21.22 13.26
CA ARG A 532 1.91 -21.47 13.29
C ARG A 532 2.72 -20.38 12.60
N LEU A 533 2.22 -19.86 11.47
CA LEU A 533 2.88 -18.80 10.71
C LEU A 533 2.91 -17.47 11.48
N GLU A 534 1.77 -17.09 12.04
CA GLU A 534 1.60 -15.85 12.76
C GLU A 534 0.76 -16.10 14.03
N PRO A 535 1.40 -16.48 15.15
CA PRO A 535 0.70 -16.86 16.38
C PRO A 535 -0.21 -15.75 16.97
N ASP A 536 0.10 -14.50 16.66
CA ASP A 536 -0.64 -13.32 17.14
C ASP A 536 -1.73 -12.87 16.14
N PHE A 537 -1.92 -13.60 15.02
CA PHE A 537 -2.95 -13.29 14.03
C PHE A 537 -4.33 -13.72 14.56
N VAL A 538 -5.03 -12.76 15.17
CA VAL A 538 -6.33 -12.95 15.83
C VAL A 538 -7.37 -13.70 15.00
N PRO A 539 -7.54 -13.44 13.67
CA PRO A 539 -8.52 -14.16 12.86
C PRO A 539 -8.30 -15.68 12.82
N ALA A 540 -7.04 -16.15 12.90
CA ALA A 540 -6.75 -17.59 12.91
C ALA A 540 -7.30 -18.27 14.17
N ALA A 541 -7.05 -17.69 15.34
CA ALA A 541 -7.55 -18.19 16.61
C ALA A 541 -9.08 -18.15 16.69
N ALA A 542 -9.68 -17.03 16.27
CA ALA A 542 -11.13 -16.87 16.27
C ALA A 542 -11.83 -17.87 15.34
N SER A 543 -11.33 -18.03 14.11
CA SER A 543 -11.90 -18.95 13.12
C SER A 543 -11.75 -20.42 13.55
N LEU A 544 -10.62 -20.79 14.14
CA LEU A 544 -10.40 -22.15 14.67
C LEU A 544 -11.32 -22.45 15.85
N ALA A 545 -11.48 -21.50 16.77
CA ALA A 545 -12.40 -21.65 17.89
C ALA A 545 -13.86 -21.76 17.43
N ASP A 546 -14.25 -20.99 16.40
CA ASP A 546 -15.58 -21.07 15.82
C ASP A 546 -15.82 -22.40 15.08
N LEU A 547 -14.81 -22.95 14.41
CA LEU A 547 -14.85 -24.27 13.81
C LEU A 547 -15.07 -25.36 14.88
N TYR A 548 -14.34 -25.32 16.01
CA TYR A 548 -14.55 -26.22 17.14
C TYR A 548 -15.94 -26.07 17.78
N ARG A 549 -16.43 -24.84 17.90
CA ARG A 549 -17.81 -24.58 18.32
C ARG A 549 -18.83 -25.28 17.42
N ALA A 550 -18.66 -25.17 16.10
CA ALA A 550 -19.58 -25.82 15.16
C ALA A 550 -19.59 -27.35 15.28
N GLN A 551 -18.54 -27.94 15.83
CA GLN A 551 -18.40 -29.38 16.08
C GLN A 551 -18.82 -29.80 17.51
N GLY A 552 -19.21 -28.86 18.37
CA GLY A 552 -19.50 -29.15 19.79
C GLY A 552 -18.25 -29.40 20.63
N GLN A 553 -17.07 -28.99 20.16
CA GLN A 553 -15.77 -29.20 20.81
C GLN A 553 -15.35 -27.95 21.61
N ASP A 554 -16.23 -27.45 22.47
CA ASP A 554 -16.02 -26.20 23.20
C ASP A 554 -14.74 -26.19 24.05
N ASP A 555 -14.28 -27.31 24.60
CA ASP A 555 -13.00 -27.38 25.33
C ASP A 555 -11.78 -27.07 24.43
N ALA A 556 -11.82 -27.51 23.19
CA ALA A 556 -10.74 -27.22 22.25
C ALA A 556 -10.77 -25.73 21.84
N GLY A 557 -11.97 -25.19 21.59
CA GLY A 557 -12.15 -23.77 21.29
C GLY A 557 -11.68 -22.87 22.43
N GLU A 558 -12.01 -23.20 23.69
CA GLU A 558 -11.55 -22.45 24.86
C GLU A 558 -10.03 -22.43 24.99
N ARG A 559 -9.36 -23.58 24.80
CA ARG A 559 -7.88 -23.60 24.83
C ARG A 559 -7.26 -22.67 23.80
N VAL A 560 -7.76 -22.69 22.57
CA VAL A 560 -7.27 -21.83 21.48
C VAL A 560 -7.42 -20.35 21.84
N LEU A 561 -8.60 -19.95 22.32
CA LEU A 561 -8.86 -18.54 22.67
C LEU A 561 -8.01 -18.08 23.87
N ARG A 562 -7.88 -18.91 24.91
CA ARG A 562 -7.04 -18.58 26.08
C ARG A 562 -5.56 -18.50 25.70
N GLU A 563 -5.07 -19.38 24.84
CA GLU A 563 -3.70 -19.32 24.33
C GLU A 563 -3.45 -18.04 23.52
N ALA A 564 -4.38 -17.66 22.65
CA ALA A 564 -4.30 -16.40 21.91
C ALA A 564 -4.29 -15.18 22.85
N LEU A 565 -5.13 -15.17 23.89
CA LEU A 565 -5.19 -14.09 24.89
C LEU A 565 -3.92 -13.98 25.73
N THR A 566 -3.11 -15.03 25.89
CA THR A 566 -1.80 -14.91 26.56
C THR A 566 -0.81 -14.07 25.75
N ARG A 567 -0.97 -14.02 24.44
CA ARG A 567 -0.11 -13.25 23.52
C ARG A 567 -0.68 -11.87 23.23
N THR A 568 -2.00 -11.79 23.09
CA THR A 568 -2.73 -10.56 22.71
C THR A 568 -3.85 -10.25 23.71
N PRO A 569 -3.51 -9.83 24.95
CA PRO A 569 -4.47 -9.71 26.06
C PRO A 569 -5.42 -8.51 25.92
N GLU A 570 -5.20 -7.64 24.96
CA GLU A 570 -6.00 -6.40 24.78
C GLU A 570 -6.81 -6.42 23.48
N VAL A 571 -7.21 -7.61 23.01
CA VAL A 571 -8.00 -7.75 21.79
C VAL A 571 -9.47 -8.01 22.14
N PRO A 572 -10.38 -7.04 21.91
CA PRO A 572 -11.81 -7.15 22.25
C PRO A 572 -12.49 -8.39 21.65
N THR A 573 -12.16 -8.71 20.40
CA THR A 573 -12.75 -9.84 19.66
C THR A 573 -12.48 -11.19 20.31
N LEU A 574 -11.27 -11.42 20.88
CA LEU A 574 -10.94 -12.66 21.55
C LEU A 574 -11.69 -12.81 22.89
N HIS A 575 -11.77 -11.74 23.69
CA HIS A 575 -12.57 -11.70 24.91
C HIS A 575 -14.05 -11.94 24.61
N TYR A 576 -14.56 -11.32 23.55
CA TYR A 576 -15.93 -11.53 23.10
C TYR A 576 -16.21 -12.98 22.71
N ALA A 577 -15.34 -13.58 21.89
CA ALA A 577 -15.45 -14.98 21.47
C ALA A 577 -15.41 -15.95 22.68
N LEU A 578 -14.49 -15.72 23.61
CA LEU A 578 -14.37 -16.51 24.84
C LEU A 578 -15.60 -16.34 25.73
N GLY A 579 -16.12 -15.11 25.89
CA GLY A 579 -17.33 -14.82 26.63
C GLY A 579 -18.56 -15.54 26.09
N LEU A 580 -18.73 -15.56 24.76
CA LEU A 580 -19.81 -16.31 24.10
C LEU A 580 -19.66 -17.83 24.29
N LEU A 581 -18.45 -18.35 24.23
CA LEU A 581 -18.17 -19.77 24.47
C LEU A 581 -18.54 -20.17 25.91
N LEU A 582 -18.08 -19.41 26.90
CA LEU A 582 -18.36 -19.65 28.31
C LEU A 582 -19.86 -19.56 28.62
N ALA A 583 -20.58 -18.60 28.00
CA ALA A 583 -22.03 -18.51 28.12
C ALA A 583 -22.75 -19.77 27.61
N ARG A 584 -22.33 -20.36 26.48
CA ARG A 584 -22.87 -21.63 25.99
C ARG A 584 -22.62 -22.80 26.94
N ARG A 585 -21.50 -22.79 27.64
CA ARG A 585 -21.16 -23.81 28.64
C ARG A 585 -21.86 -23.58 29.98
N ASN A 586 -22.77 -22.61 30.06
CA ASN A 586 -23.43 -22.17 31.28
C ASN A 586 -22.48 -21.65 32.39
N ASP A 587 -21.23 -21.32 32.06
CA ASP A 587 -20.32 -20.59 32.95
C ASP A 587 -20.53 -19.10 32.84
N ARG A 588 -21.68 -18.65 33.29
CA ARG A 588 -22.12 -17.27 33.20
C ARG A 588 -21.22 -16.28 33.94
N PRO A 589 -20.73 -16.58 35.16
CA PRO A 589 -19.84 -15.66 35.86
C PRO A 589 -18.59 -15.36 35.04
N ALA A 590 -17.94 -16.38 34.51
CA ALA A 590 -16.75 -16.22 33.67
C ALA A 590 -17.09 -15.52 32.33
N ALA A 591 -18.23 -15.85 31.72
CA ALA A 591 -18.70 -15.17 30.51
C ALA A 591 -18.85 -13.65 30.69
N ILE A 592 -19.45 -13.20 31.81
CA ILE A 592 -19.63 -11.79 32.13
C ILE A 592 -18.28 -11.07 32.30
N VAL A 593 -17.29 -11.73 32.90
CA VAL A 593 -15.94 -11.16 33.06
C VAL A 593 -15.32 -10.88 31.70
N GLU A 594 -15.35 -11.84 30.80
CA GLU A 594 -14.76 -11.70 29.46
C GLU A 594 -15.54 -10.68 28.60
N LEU A 595 -16.88 -10.70 28.62
CA LEU A 595 -17.69 -9.74 27.90
C LEU A 595 -17.51 -8.31 28.42
N ARG A 596 -17.33 -8.10 29.72
CA ARG A 596 -16.97 -6.78 30.27
C ARG A 596 -15.62 -6.32 29.74
N ARG A 597 -14.61 -7.20 29.76
CA ARG A 597 -13.29 -6.85 29.23
C ARG A 597 -13.37 -6.45 27.76
N ALA A 598 -14.17 -7.16 26.95
CA ALA A 598 -14.39 -6.78 25.55
C ALA A 598 -14.99 -5.36 25.42
N VAL A 599 -16.00 -5.02 26.24
CA VAL A 599 -16.62 -3.68 26.26
C VAL A 599 -15.64 -2.61 26.75
N ASP A 600 -14.84 -2.90 27.79
CA ASP A 600 -13.85 -1.95 28.32
C ASP A 600 -12.78 -1.60 27.26
N LEU A 601 -12.38 -2.59 26.47
CA LEU A 601 -11.40 -2.42 25.37
C LEU A 601 -12.00 -1.71 24.14
N ALA A 602 -13.30 -1.85 23.88
CA ALA A 602 -14.00 -1.23 22.75
C ALA A 602 -15.36 -0.63 23.16
N PRO A 603 -15.37 0.45 23.96
CA PRO A 603 -16.61 0.98 24.55
C PRO A 603 -17.57 1.57 23.51
N GLY A 604 -17.09 1.88 22.31
CA GLY A 604 -17.90 2.35 21.18
C GLY A 604 -18.69 1.25 20.46
N ASP A 605 -18.36 -0.03 20.66
CA ASP A 605 -19.01 -1.15 19.95
C ASP A 605 -20.36 -1.50 20.59
N GLN A 606 -21.44 -1.27 19.84
CA GLN A 606 -22.81 -1.51 20.30
C GLN A 606 -23.08 -3.01 20.49
N THR A 607 -22.55 -3.87 19.62
CA THR A 607 -22.75 -5.33 19.68
C THR A 607 -22.19 -5.91 20.97
N LEU A 608 -21.02 -5.45 21.40
CA LEU A 608 -20.40 -5.89 22.66
C LEU A 608 -21.23 -5.47 23.86
N ARG A 609 -21.74 -4.21 23.87
CA ARG A 609 -22.60 -3.69 24.93
C ARG A 609 -23.92 -4.46 25.04
N ASP A 610 -24.58 -4.69 23.90
CA ASP A 610 -25.86 -5.40 23.86
C ASP A 610 -25.71 -6.85 24.32
N THR A 611 -24.63 -7.52 23.93
CA THR A 611 -24.32 -8.89 24.34
C THR A 611 -24.05 -8.96 25.84
N LEU A 612 -23.28 -8.03 26.40
CA LEU A 612 -23.04 -7.95 27.83
C LEU A 612 -24.35 -7.69 28.59
N ALA A 613 -25.18 -6.76 28.11
CA ALA A 613 -26.48 -6.46 28.71
C ALA A 613 -27.40 -7.71 28.73
N LEU A 614 -27.44 -8.46 27.64
CA LEU A 614 -28.17 -9.73 27.54
C LEU A 614 -27.64 -10.77 28.54
N ALA A 615 -26.32 -10.91 28.64
CA ALA A 615 -25.69 -11.81 29.61
C ALA A 615 -25.98 -11.42 31.07
N LEU A 616 -26.14 -10.15 31.36
CA LEU A 616 -26.53 -9.63 32.69
C LEU A 616 -28.02 -9.80 32.99
N ALA A 617 -28.88 -9.66 32.00
CA ALA A 617 -30.34 -9.70 32.16
C ALA A 617 -30.91 -11.11 32.36
N ASN A 618 -30.37 -12.11 31.74
CA ASN A 618 -30.80 -13.50 31.89
C ASN A 618 -30.38 -14.04 33.29
N ARG A 619 -31.17 -13.75 34.31
CA ARG A 619 -31.01 -14.29 35.67
C ARG A 619 -31.56 -15.69 35.78
#